data_03f938654ffd1b59b59e43cae1f9b695
#
_entry.id   03f938654ffd1b59b59e43cae1f9b695
#
_cell.length_a   1.000
_cell.length_b   1.000
_cell.length_c   1.000
_cell.angle_alpha   90.00
_cell.angle_beta   90.00
_cell.angle_gamma   90.00
#
_symmetry.space_group_name_H-M   'P 1'
#
loop_
_entity.id
_entity.type
_entity.pdbx_description
1 polymer ?
#
loop_
_entity_poly.entity_id
_entity_poly.type
_entity_poly.pdbx_seq_one_letter_code
_entity_poly.pdbx_strand_id
1 'polypeptide(L)'
;MTIANDVHELIRTAVAKEYHDLFFKPQLAGWQLIGRNILATTLLAELSLEQGQIMINYLKFQAQMDLSEHRRPQIGAWHYQQDDLSIDLRLATVGDYLNRESLVVRLLAQETKSCAFINPKRYQELHKLLKRRGLLVFAGPTGSGKTTLMYHLAQELSQQATVLTIEDPTEIVEPRFIQLQVNEEAQMTYPALLKISLRLRPDVLVIGEIRDQETAAIAVQAALSGHLVLATLHARSASGVIKRLLDLGVHNSSLTNALTACCYQRLIPTTTDETLKIALDLLPPDLITAAINKPSNELHNWWTDLQAAQKDGTITEQTLQDYRWG
;
A
#
# COMPACT_ATOMS: atom_id res chain seq x y z
N MET A 1 25.65 -24.40 -12.02
CA MET A 1 25.38 -23.02 -11.61
C MET A 1 25.39 -22.98 -10.10
N THR A 2 25.77 -21.87 -9.46
CA THR A 2 25.70 -21.73 -8.01
C THR A 2 24.31 -21.24 -7.63
N ILE A 3 23.81 -21.64 -6.46
CA ILE A 3 22.49 -21.19 -5.95
C ILE A 3 22.35 -19.66 -5.95
N ALA A 4 23.45 -18.96 -5.69
CA ALA A 4 23.48 -17.51 -5.76
C ALA A 4 23.10 -16.96 -7.15
N ASN A 5 23.62 -17.61 -8.21
CA ASN A 5 23.29 -17.22 -9.59
C ASN A 5 21.83 -17.51 -9.94
N ASP A 6 21.29 -18.64 -9.47
CA ASP A 6 19.89 -19.01 -9.74
C ASP A 6 18.92 -18.01 -9.04
N VAL A 7 19.23 -17.61 -7.80
CA VAL A 7 18.45 -16.60 -7.09
C VAL A 7 18.62 -15.22 -7.72
N HIS A 8 19.81 -14.87 -8.18
CA HIS A 8 20.07 -13.62 -8.90
C HIS A 8 19.24 -13.53 -10.17
N GLU A 9 19.23 -14.59 -11.00
CA GLU A 9 18.42 -14.66 -12.23
C GLU A 9 16.92 -14.58 -11.92
N LEU A 10 16.50 -15.24 -10.85
CA LEU A 10 15.10 -15.13 -10.37
C LEU A 10 14.70 -13.71 -10.04
N ILE A 11 15.52 -12.98 -9.26
CA ILE A 11 15.22 -11.58 -8.86
C ILE A 11 15.22 -10.67 -10.10
N ARG A 12 16.20 -10.82 -11.01
CA ARG A 12 16.21 -10.07 -12.27
C ARG A 12 14.97 -10.32 -13.12
N THR A 13 14.56 -11.57 -13.23
CA THR A 13 13.34 -11.95 -13.95
C THR A 13 12.11 -11.36 -13.29
N ALA A 14 12.05 -11.36 -11.97
CA ALA A 14 10.94 -10.80 -11.22
C ALA A 14 10.81 -9.28 -11.45
N VAL A 15 11.92 -8.57 -11.42
CA VAL A 15 11.95 -7.12 -11.70
C VAL A 15 11.55 -6.82 -13.15
N ALA A 16 12.16 -7.54 -14.12
CA ALA A 16 11.87 -7.34 -15.55
C ALA A 16 10.41 -7.61 -15.94
N LYS A 17 9.75 -8.56 -15.26
CA LYS A 17 8.33 -8.90 -15.45
C LYS A 17 7.38 -8.19 -14.47
N GLU A 18 7.91 -7.25 -13.69
CA GLU A 18 7.14 -6.48 -12.71
C GLU A 18 6.37 -7.35 -11.71
N TYR A 19 6.94 -8.48 -11.30
CA TYR A 19 6.35 -9.25 -10.20
C TYR A 19 6.57 -8.51 -8.88
N HIS A 20 5.50 -8.38 -8.10
CA HIS A 20 5.55 -7.80 -6.76
C HIS A 20 5.85 -8.85 -5.70
N ASP A 21 5.39 -10.09 -5.92
CA ASP A 21 5.60 -11.19 -4.99
C ASP A 21 6.09 -12.45 -5.74
N LEU A 22 7.04 -13.15 -5.13
CA LEU A 22 7.46 -14.50 -5.49
C LEU A 22 7.03 -15.46 -4.40
N PHE A 23 6.37 -16.55 -4.75
CA PHE A 23 5.89 -17.56 -3.81
C PHE A 23 6.65 -18.89 -4.03
N PHE A 24 7.22 -19.42 -2.97
CA PHE A 24 7.66 -20.81 -2.89
C PHE A 24 6.55 -21.61 -2.21
N LYS A 25 5.70 -22.20 -3.00
CA LYS A 25 4.51 -22.93 -2.53
C LYS A 25 4.83 -24.43 -2.44
N PRO A 26 4.81 -25.05 -1.22
CA PRO A 26 5.14 -26.44 -1.08
C PRO A 26 4.13 -27.34 -1.81
N GLN A 27 4.65 -28.43 -2.41
CA GLN A 27 3.92 -29.49 -3.07
C GLN A 27 4.35 -30.84 -2.49
N LEU A 28 3.69 -31.93 -2.86
CA LEU A 28 4.06 -33.28 -2.38
C LEU A 28 5.51 -33.67 -2.77
N ALA A 29 5.97 -33.26 -3.94
CA ALA A 29 7.27 -33.64 -4.50
C ALA A 29 8.29 -32.49 -4.58
N GLY A 30 8.02 -31.33 -3.97
CA GLY A 30 8.90 -30.16 -4.02
C GLY A 30 8.17 -28.85 -3.81
N TRP A 31 8.51 -27.83 -4.58
CA TRP A 31 7.85 -26.51 -4.54
C TRP A 31 7.46 -26.04 -5.93
N GLN A 32 6.35 -25.32 -6.00
CA GLN A 32 6.06 -24.44 -7.12
C GLN A 32 6.58 -23.04 -6.83
N LEU A 33 7.39 -22.53 -7.73
CA LEU A 33 7.84 -21.14 -7.74
C LEU A 33 6.89 -20.32 -8.61
N ILE A 34 6.24 -19.33 -8.02
CA ILE A 34 5.18 -18.56 -8.66
C ILE A 34 5.52 -17.08 -8.56
N GLY A 35 5.46 -16.36 -9.68
CA GLY A 35 5.52 -14.91 -9.73
C GLY A 35 4.11 -14.30 -9.81
N ARG A 36 3.86 -13.23 -9.07
CA ARG A 36 2.58 -12.51 -9.08
C ARG A 36 2.80 -11.01 -9.29
N ASN A 37 2.07 -10.46 -10.23
CA ASN A 37 1.88 -9.02 -10.39
C ASN A 37 0.39 -8.66 -10.24
N ILE A 38 0.02 -7.40 -10.50
CA ILE A 38 -1.37 -6.92 -10.36
C ILE A 38 -2.32 -7.64 -11.34
N LEU A 39 -1.84 -8.03 -12.51
CA LEU A 39 -2.65 -8.57 -13.61
C LEU A 39 -2.72 -10.09 -13.59
N ALA A 40 -1.66 -10.77 -13.16
CA ALA A 40 -1.54 -12.21 -13.33
C ALA A 40 -0.71 -12.91 -12.25
N THR A 41 -0.97 -14.21 -12.12
CA THR A 41 -0.17 -15.14 -11.34
C THR A 41 0.42 -16.17 -12.31
N THR A 42 1.75 -16.29 -12.35
CA THR A 42 2.47 -17.11 -13.34
C THR A 42 3.33 -18.17 -12.65
N LEU A 43 3.20 -19.43 -13.04
CA LEU A 43 4.14 -20.48 -12.62
C LEU A 43 5.47 -20.27 -13.34
N LEU A 44 6.55 -20.08 -12.57
CA LEU A 44 7.90 -19.83 -13.08
C LEU A 44 8.71 -21.12 -13.20
N ALA A 45 8.61 -21.99 -12.19
CA ALA A 45 9.31 -23.28 -12.15
C ALA A 45 8.65 -24.26 -11.17
N GLU A 46 8.91 -25.53 -11.38
CA GLU A 46 8.74 -26.60 -10.40
C GLU A 46 10.11 -27.01 -9.88
N LEU A 47 10.30 -26.97 -8.57
CA LEU A 47 11.56 -27.26 -7.91
C LEU A 47 11.46 -28.58 -7.17
N SER A 48 12.52 -29.41 -7.26
CA SER A 48 12.64 -30.60 -6.42
C SER A 48 12.72 -30.22 -4.92
N LEU A 49 12.58 -31.24 -4.05
CA LEU A 49 12.73 -31.05 -2.59
C LEU A 49 14.09 -30.43 -2.24
N GLU A 50 15.15 -30.90 -2.88
CA GLU A 50 16.51 -30.41 -2.63
C GLU A 50 16.69 -28.97 -3.16
N GLN A 51 16.33 -28.72 -4.40
CA GLN A 51 16.46 -27.40 -5.02
C GLN A 51 15.69 -26.32 -4.27
N GLY A 52 14.41 -26.58 -3.93
CA GLY A 52 13.57 -25.63 -3.22
C GLY A 52 14.11 -25.32 -1.83
N GLN A 53 14.54 -26.35 -1.08
CA GLN A 53 15.09 -26.15 0.26
C GLN A 53 16.39 -25.33 0.24
N ILE A 54 17.29 -25.61 -0.75
CA ILE A 54 18.53 -24.84 -0.88
C ILE A 54 18.23 -23.37 -1.21
N MET A 55 17.28 -23.11 -2.13
CA MET A 55 16.89 -21.73 -2.45
C MET A 55 16.27 -21.00 -1.27
N ILE A 56 15.35 -21.65 -0.54
CA ILE A 56 14.72 -21.09 0.65
C ILE A 56 15.78 -20.78 1.72
N ASN A 57 16.69 -21.70 2.00
CA ASN A 57 17.76 -21.49 2.96
C ASN A 57 18.68 -20.33 2.57
N TYR A 58 19.03 -20.22 1.28
CA TYR A 58 19.84 -19.10 0.80
C TYR A 58 19.13 -17.77 0.98
N LEU A 59 17.84 -17.69 0.64
CA LEU A 59 17.02 -16.48 0.81
C LEU A 59 16.87 -16.11 2.30
N LYS A 60 16.62 -17.10 3.17
CA LYS A 60 16.58 -16.90 4.63
C LYS A 60 17.91 -16.39 5.18
N PHE A 61 19.04 -16.96 4.73
CA PHE A 61 20.36 -16.51 5.13
C PHE A 61 20.62 -15.06 4.77
N GLN A 62 20.29 -14.64 3.54
CA GLN A 62 20.44 -13.26 3.10
C GLN A 62 19.55 -12.28 3.88
N ALA A 63 18.38 -12.75 4.31
CA ALA A 63 17.42 -11.97 5.10
C ALA A 63 17.63 -12.06 6.62
N GLN A 64 18.74 -12.68 7.07
CA GLN A 64 19.11 -12.84 8.50
C GLN A 64 18.06 -13.60 9.33
N MET A 65 17.38 -14.56 8.72
CA MET A 65 16.39 -15.43 9.37
C MET A 65 17.05 -16.69 9.91
N ASP A 66 16.41 -17.35 10.90
CA ASP A 66 16.89 -18.60 11.47
C ASP A 66 16.73 -19.75 10.46
N LEU A 67 17.85 -20.35 10.05
CA LEU A 67 17.88 -21.47 9.10
C LEU A 67 17.42 -22.80 9.69
N SER A 68 17.51 -22.96 11.02
CA SER A 68 17.13 -24.18 11.72
C SER A 68 15.62 -24.25 12.03
N GLU A 69 14.95 -23.12 12.05
CA GLU A 69 13.52 -23.02 12.31
C GLU A 69 12.74 -23.09 10.99
N HIS A 70 11.96 -24.16 10.80
CA HIS A 70 11.17 -24.40 9.59
C HIS A 70 9.67 -24.27 9.80
N ARG A 71 9.22 -24.11 11.05
CA ARG A 71 7.81 -24.22 11.39
C ARG A 71 7.19 -22.91 11.85
N ARG A 72 7.90 -22.17 12.70
CA ARG A 72 7.40 -20.90 13.23
C ARG A 72 7.44 -19.82 12.16
N PRO A 73 6.46 -18.89 12.19
CA PRO A 73 6.52 -17.72 11.30
C PRO A 73 7.81 -16.93 11.52
N GLN A 74 8.46 -16.56 10.46
CA GLN A 74 9.61 -15.65 10.47
C GLN A 74 9.41 -14.56 9.42
N ILE A 75 9.96 -13.38 9.70
CA ILE A 75 10.02 -12.24 8.79
C ILE A 75 11.47 -11.79 8.70
N GLY A 76 11.93 -11.48 7.51
CA GLY A 76 13.26 -10.96 7.26
C GLY A 76 13.25 -9.90 6.15
N ALA A 77 14.33 -9.15 6.06
CA ALA A 77 14.55 -8.16 5.02
C ALA A 77 15.93 -8.34 4.42
N TRP A 78 16.02 -8.14 3.11
CA TRP A 78 17.29 -8.21 2.39
C TRP A 78 17.39 -7.05 1.41
N HIS A 79 18.40 -6.20 1.60
CA HIS A 79 18.79 -5.21 0.59
C HIS A 79 19.62 -5.94 -0.46
N TYR A 80 18.98 -6.28 -1.58
CA TYR A 80 19.65 -6.93 -2.70
C TYR A 80 20.34 -5.88 -3.56
N GLN A 81 21.66 -6.06 -3.76
CA GLN A 81 22.44 -5.20 -4.63
C GLN A 81 23.42 -6.07 -5.42
N GLN A 82 23.25 -6.11 -6.73
CA GLN A 82 24.16 -6.79 -7.65
C GLN A 82 24.10 -6.14 -9.02
N ASP A 83 25.28 -5.87 -9.60
CA ASP A 83 25.47 -5.14 -10.85
C ASP A 83 24.76 -3.77 -10.83
N ASP A 84 23.80 -3.57 -11.74
CA ASP A 84 22.98 -2.37 -11.88
C ASP A 84 21.63 -2.44 -11.14
N LEU A 85 21.35 -3.58 -10.50
CA LEU A 85 20.09 -3.83 -9.79
C LEU A 85 20.26 -3.67 -8.28
N SER A 86 19.53 -2.72 -7.72
CA SER A 86 19.38 -2.49 -6.28
C SER A 86 17.90 -2.54 -5.93
N ILE A 87 17.48 -3.41 -5.01
CA ILE A 87 16.08 -3.55 -4.60
C ILE A 87 15.96 -4.11 -3.19
N ASP A 88 15.03 -3.57 -2.42
CA ASP A 88 14.72 -4.09 -1.10
C ASP A 88 13.70 -5.23 -1.20
N LEU A 89 14.04 -6.34 -0.56
CA LEU A 89 13.21 -7.54 -0.51
C LEU A 89 12.73 -7.78 0.91
N ARG A 90 11.47 -8.17 1.01
CA ARG A 90 10.88 -8.58 2.27
C ARG A 90 10.49 -10.04 2.18
N LEU A 91 10.89 -10.83 3.16
CA LEU A 91 10.68 -12.26 3.20
C LEU A 91 9.77 -12.62 4.38
N ALA A 92 8.83 -13.50 4.13
CA ALA A 92 8.00 -14.11 5.16
C ALA A 92 7.91 -15.61 4.92
N THR A 93 8.16 -16.40 5.96
CA THR A 93 8.10 -17.87 5.89
C THR A 93 7.32 -18.46 7.05
N VAL A 94 6.70 -19.62 6.79
CA VAL A 94 6.01 -20.43 7.80
C VAL A 94 5.92 -21.88 7.32
N GLY A 95 6.04 -22.83 8.27
CA GLY A 95 5.84 -24.24 7.98
C GLY A 95 4.36 -24.63 7.93
N ASP A 96 4.02 -25.52 6.99
CA ASP A 96 2.70 -26.13 6.92
C ASP A 96 2.56 -27.29 7.95
N TYR A 97 1.42 -27.98 7.96
CA TYR A 97 1.13 -29.12 8.85
C TYR A 97 2.06 -30.34 8.65
N LEU A 98 2.78 -30.39 7.54
CA LEU A 98 3.81 -31.39 7.23
C LEU A 98 5.25 -30.88 7.46
N ASN A 99 5.40 -29.71 8.10
CA ASN A 99 6.68 -29.01 8.30
C ASN A 99 7.40 -28.62 6.98
N ARG A 100 6.67 -28.45 5.89
CA ARG A 100 7.21 -27.93 4.63
C ARG A 100 7.09 -26.42 4.64
N GLU A 101 8.20 -25.77 4.41
CA GLU A 101 8.30 -24.32 4.51
C GLU A 101 7.70 -23.62 3.29
N SER A 102 6.75 -22.72 3.51
CA SER A 102 6.29 -21.77 2.50
C SER A 102 7.09 -20.50 2.64
N LEU A 103 7.52 -19.90 1.53
CA LEU A 103 8.21 -18.60 1.55
C LEU A 103 7.55 -17.67 0.55
N VAL A 104 7.36 -16.43 0.97
CA VAL A 104 6.98 -15.31 0.11
C VAL A 104 8.11 -14.28 0.11
N VAL A 105 8.56 -13.89 -1.07
CA VAL A 105 9.51 -12.79 -1.26
C VAL A 105 8.75 -11.65 -1.93
N ARG A 106 8.59 -10.54 -1.22
CA ARG A 106 8.02 -9.30 -1.75
C ARG A 106 9.11 -8.36 -2.21
N LEU A 107 9.01 -7.90 -3.45
CA LEU A 107 9.87 -6.90 -4.03
C LEU A 107 9.30 -5.52 -3.70
N LEU A 108 10.06 -4.68 -2.99
CA LEU A 108 9.63 -3.34 -2.63
C LEU A 108 9.93 -2.36 -3.77
N ALA A 109 8.94 -1.56 -4.15
CA ALA A 109 9.15 -0.55 -5.17
C ALA A 109 10.09 0.55 -4.66
N GLN A 110 11.10 0.91 -5.46
CA GLN A 110 11.99 2.05 -5.17
C GLN A 110 11.46 3.38 -5.73
N GLU A 111 10.59 3.31 -6.73
CA GLU A 111 10.00 4.48 -7.36
C GLU A 111 8.49 4.34 -7.44
N THR A 112 7.78 5.43 -7.19
CA THR A 112 6.36 5.51 -7.50
C THR A 112 6.19 5.70 -9.00
N LYS A 113 5.58 4.73 -9.68
CA LYS A 113 5.18 4.88 -11.09
C LYS A 113 4.28 6.11 -11.23
N SER A 114 4.34 6.78 -12.37
CA SER A 114 3.43 7.89 -12.68
C SER A 114 1.98 7.45 -12.51
N CYS A 115 1.23 8.19 -11.71
CA CYS A 115 -0.19 7.90 -11.49
C CYS A 115 -1.02 8.40 -12.67
N ALA A 116 -1.59 7.49 -13.44
CA ALA A 116 -2.59 7.82 -14.47
C ALA A 116 -4.00 7.72 -13.89
N PHE A 117 -4.88 8.66 -14.22
CA PHE A 117 -6.24 8.76 -13.67
C PHE A 117 -7.29 8.56 -14.76
N ILE A 118 -8.40 7.92 -14.41
CA ILE A 118 -9.60 7.85 -15.26
C ILE A 118 -10.13 9.26 -15.52
N ASN A 119 -10.24 10.08 -14.47
CA ASN A 119 -10.57 11.48 -14.58
C ASN A 119 -9.46 12.35 -13.97
N PRO A 120 -8.56 12.96 -14.79
CA PRO A 120 -7.48 13.80 -14.30
C PRO A 120 -7.92 15.00 -13.46
N LYS A 121 -9.16 15.49 -13.63
CA LYS A 121 -9.70 16.59 -12.82
C LYS A 121 -9.79 16.24 -11.35
N ARG A 122 -10.06 14.96 -11.00
CA ARG A 122 -10.11 14.50 -9.61
C ARG A 122 -8.75 14.59 -8.92
N TYR A 123 -7.69 14.26 -9.65
CA TYR A 123 -6.33 14.47 -9.15
C TYR A 123 -6.04 15.95 -8.90
N GLN A 124 -6.39 16.83 -9.85
CA GLN A 124 -6.18 18.27 -9.69
C GLN A 124 -6.97 18.85 -8.48
N GLU A 125 -8.19 18.37 -8.26
CA GLU A 125 -8.99 18.73 -7.09
C GLU A 125 -8.32 18.27 -5.80
N LEU A 126 -7.89 17.00 -5.73
CA LEU A 126 -7.17 16.43 -4.58
C LEU A 126 -5.86 17.18 -4.33
N HIS A 127 -5.06 17.45 -5.37
CA HIS A 127 -3.81 18.17 -5.25
C HIS A 127 -3.96 19.58 -4.67
N LYS A 128 -5.04 20.29 -5.03
CA LYS A 128 -5.34 21.61 -4.43
C LYS A 128 -5.58 21.53 -2.92
N LEU A 129 -6.10 20.40 -2.44
CA LEU A 129 -6.39 20.20 -1.01
C LEU A 129 -5.11 19.93 -0.18
N LEU A 130 -4.01 19.51 -0.79
CA LEU A 130 -2.72 19.33 -0.09
C LEU A 130 -2.17 20.64 0.50
N LYS A 131 -2.57 21.78 -0.02
CA LYS A 131 -2.19 23.10 0.54
C LYS A 131 -2.90 23.41 1.86
N ARG A 132 -3.93 22.63 2.21
CA ARG A 132 -4.66 22.77 3.47
C ARG A 132 -4.03 21.88 4.52
N ARG A 133 -4.01 22.35 5.76
CA ARG A 133 -3.71 21.48 6.91
C ARG A 133 -4.93 20.64 7.23
N GLY A 134 -4.73 19.52 7.92
CA GLY A 134 -5.81 18.61 8.28
C GLY A 134 -5.58 17.18 7.81
N LEU A 135 -6.60 16.35 7.90
CA LEU A 135 -6.54 14.91 7.63
C LEU A 135 -7.13 14.61 6.24
N LEU A 136 -6.33 14.05 5.35
CA LEU A 136 -6.76 13.43 4.11
C LEU A 136 -6.69 11.90 4.25
N VAL A 137 -7.79 11.22 3.97
CA VAL A 137 -7.88 9.76 4.12
C VAL A 137 -8.11 9.10 2.77
N PHE A 138 -7.27 8.10 2.47
CA PHE A 138 -7.33 7.30 1.25
C PHE A 138 -7.92 5.92 1.57
N ALA A 139 -9.03 5.59 0.96
CA ALA A 139 -9.71 4.31 1.12
C ALA A 139 -9.71 3.50 -0.18
N GLY A 140 -9.96 2.21 -0.05
CA GLY A 140 -10.03 1.26 -1.15
C GLY A 140 -9.54 -0.12 -0.73
N PRO A 141 -9.75 -1.16 -1.54
CA PRO A 141 -9.27 -2.49 -1.25
C PRO A 141 -7.73 -2.57 -1.30
N THR A 142 -7.20 -3.70 -0.81
CA THR A 142 -5.77 -4.02 -0.97
C THR A 142 -5.41 -4.06 -2.46
N GLY A 143 -4.26 -3.49 -2.82
CA GLY A 143 -3.81 -3.41 -4.22
C GLY A 143 -4.48 -2.32 -5.05
N SER A 144 -5.30 -1.43 -4.47
CA SER A 144 -5.91 -0.31 -5.21
C SER A 144 -4.98 0.88 -5.44
N GLY A 145 -3.72 0.80 -5.00
CA GLY A 145 -2.71 1.85 -5.18
C GLY A 145 -2.79 2.99 -4.17
N LYS A 146 -3.42 2.80 -2.98
CA LYS A 146 -3.50 3.84 -1.93
C LYS A 146 -2.14 4.37 -1.51
N THR A 147 -1.25 3.46 -1.12
CA THR A 147 0.11 3.79 -0.69
C THR A 147 0.87 4.50 -1.81
N THR A 148 0.75 4.01 -3.04
CA THR A 148 1.41 4.62 -4.21
C THR A 148 0.93 6.05 -4.46
N LEU A 149 -0.38 6.30 -4.44
CA LEU A 149 -0.92 7.65 -4.62
C LEU A 149 -0.51 8.58 -3.47
N MET A 150 -0.61 8.10 -2.23
CA MET A 150 -0.22 8.86 -1.04
C MET A 150 1.28 9.23 -1.07
N TYR A 151 2.14 8.28 -1.47
CA TYR A 151 3.58 8.53 -1.64
C TYR A 151 3.86 9.52 -2.77
N HIS A 152 3.19 9.38 -3.91
CA HIS A 152 3.32 10.31 -5.02
C HIS A 152 3.03 11.77 -4.59
N LEU A 153 1.93 11.97 -3.85
CA LEU A 153 1.59 13.28 -3.30
C LEU A 153 2.59 13.77 -2.25
N ALA A 154 3.06 12.87 -1.37
CA ALA A 154 4.05 13.20 -0.36
C ALA A 154 5.42 13.54 -0.96
N GLN A 155 5.83 12.88 -2.04
CA GLN A 155 7.06 13.17 -2.80
C GLN A 155 7.04 14.58 -3.40
N GLU A 156 5.91 15.01 -3.96
CA GLU A 156 5.77 16.38 -4.47
C GLU A 156 5.94 17.40 -3.34
N LEU A 157 5.36 17.13 -2.16
CA LEU A 157 5.47 18.00 -1.00
C LEU A 157 6.88 18.01 -0.39
N SER A 158 7.62 16.91 -0.46
CA SER A 158 8.95 16.75 0.14
C SER A 158 10.02 17.69 -0.43
N GLN A 159 9.76 18.32 -1.57
CA GLN A 159 10.65 19.33 -2.13
C GLN A 159 10.78 20.58 -1.25
N GLN A 160 9.78 20.87 -0.42
CA GLN A 160 9.70 22.07 0.42
C GLN A 160 9.24 21.79 1.86
N ALA A 161 8.96 20.53 2.20
CA ALA A 161 8.38 20.11 3.46
C ALA A 161 9.06 18.86 4.01
N THR A 162 9.17 18.77 5.34
CA THR A 162 9.65 17.56 6.02
C THR A 162 8.52 16.55 6.07
N VAL A 163 8.72 15.40 5.40
CA VAL A 163 7.78 14.29 5.39
C VAL A 163 8.25 13.20 6.36
N LEU A 164 7.37 12.74 7.23
CA LEU A 164 7.60 11.62 8.11
C LEU A 164 6.51 10.57 7.88
N THR A 165 6.92 9.29 7.77
CA THR A 165 5.98 8.17 7.63
C THR A 165 6.04 7.24 8.81
N ILE A 166 4.90 6.61 9.14
CA ILE A 166 4.80 5.51 10.12
C ILE A 166 4.02 4.39 9.46
N GLU A 167 4.66 3.23 9.33
CA GLU A 167 4.12 2.12 8.54
C GLU A 167 4.37 0.77 9.21
N ASP A 168 3.52 -0.20 8.90
CA ASP A 168 3.59 -1.57 9.41
C ASP A 168 3.27 -2.57 8.27
N PRO A 169 4.28 -2.89 7.52
CA PRO A 169 5.62 -2.34 7.37
C PRO A 169 5.75 -1.32 6.21
N THR A 170 6.91 -0.63 6.06
CA THR A 170 7.20 0.26 4.92
C THR A 170 7.13 -0.50 3.60
N GLU A 171 6.33 -0.03 2.64
CA GLU A 171 6.14 -0.67 1.33
C GLU A 171 6.98 -0.03 0.22
N ILE A 172 7.29 1.26 0.34
CA ILE A 172 8.05 2.04 -0.63
C ILE A 172 9.20 2.72 0.09
N VAL A 173 10.41 2.54 -0.42
CA VAL A 173 11.60 3.21 0.11
C VAL A 173 11.72 4.59 -0.53
N GLU A 174 11.73 5.65 0.29
CA GLU A 174 11.88 7.03 -0.17
C GLU A 174 12.93 7.76 0.67
N PRO A 175 14.16 7.90 0.17
CA PRO A 175 15.27 8.45 0.94
C PRO A 175 15.08 9.91 1.41
N ARG A 176 14.14 10.64 0.82
CA ARG A 176 13.81 12.02 1.23
C ARG A 176 12.90 12.10 2.46
N PHE A 177 12.33 10.96 2.89
CA PHE A 177 11.41 10.90 4.03
C PHE A 177 12.11 10.39 5.29
N ILE A 178 11.58 10.77 6.44
CA ILE A 178 11.87 10.09 7.70
C ILE A 178 10.89 8.92 7.80
N GLN A 179 11.34 7.70 7.51
CA GLN A 179 10.48 6.52 7.49
C GLN A 179 10.65 5.72 8.78
N LEU A 180 9.57 5.65 9.57
CA LEU A 180 9.52 4.88 10.81
C LEU A 180 8.69 3.61 10.57
N GLN A 181 9.28 2.47 10.88
CA GLN A 181 8.59 1.18 10.79
C GLN A 181 8.28 0.64 12.18
N VAL A 182 7.07 0.10 12.33
CA VAL A 182 6.66 -0.61 13.55
C VAL A 182 7.58 -1.81 13.80
N ASN A 183 8.03 -1.93 15.05
CA ASN A 183 8.81 -3.06 15.55
C ASN A 183 8.43 -3.31 17.01
N GLU A 184 7.56 -4.27 17.26
CA GLU A 184 7.03 -4.56 18.59
C GLU A 184 8.12 -5.08 19.53
N GLU A 185 9.11 -5.84 19.04
CA GLU A 185 10.22 -6.35 19.83
C GLU A 185 11.10 -5.20 20.38
N ALA A 186 11.25 -4.15 19.59
CA ALA A 186 11.95 -2.92 19.99
C ALA A 186 11.05 -1.92 20.74
N GLN A 187 9.80 -2.29 21.07
CA GLN A 187 8.77 -1.42 21.66
C GLN A 187 8.44 -0.19 20.79
N MET A 188 8.74 -0.24 19.51
CA MET A 188 8.38 0.76 18.51
C MET A 188 6.96 0.47 18.00
N THR A 189 5.97 0.53 18.90
CA THR A 189 4.57 0.31 18.55
C THR A 189 4.01 1.50 17.77
N TYR A 190 2.92 1.27 17.03
CA TYR A 190 2.28 2.32 16.23
C TYR A 190 1.96 3.58 17.06
N PRO A 191 1.32 3.49 18.25
CA PRO A 191 1.06 4.64 19.10
C PRO A 191 2.32 5.32 19.62
N ALA A 192 3.38 4.55 19.95
CA ALA A 192 4.65 5.13 20.42
C ALA A 192 5.32 5.96 19.31
N LEU A 193 5.35 5.43 18.08
CA LEU A 193 5.89 6.12 16.92
C LEU A 193 5.08 7.38 16.57
N LEU A 194 3.75 7.32 16.63
CA LEU A 194 2.90 8.48 16.44
C LEU A 194 3.15 9.58 17.48
N LYS A 195 3.30 9.22 18.75
CA LYS A 195 3.59 10.21 19.83
C LYS A 195 4.95 10.89 19.64
N ILE A 196 5.99 10.16 19.21
CA ILE A 196 7.31 10.76 18.96
C ILE A 196 7.34 11.57 17.66
N SER A 197 6.59 11.18 16.63
CA SER A 197 6.56 11.89 15.36
C SER A 197 6.10 13.35 15.52
N LEU A 198 5.13 13.61 16.38
CA LEU A 198 4.68 14.97 16.68
C LEU A 198 5.77 15.85 17.30
N ARG A 199 6.75 15.25 18.01
CA ARG A 199 7.91 15.96 18.57
C ARG A 199 9.00 16.23 17.53
N LEU A 200 9.05 15.43 16.45
CA LEU A 200 9.94 15.64 15.32
C LEU A 200 9.45 16.78 14.41
N ARG A 201 8.23 17.29 14.64
CA ARG A 201 7.61 18.42 13.93
C ARG A 201 7.64 18.29 12.40
N PRO A 202 7.14 17.19 11.81
CA PRO A 202 7.05 17.10 10.37
C PRO A 202 5.99 18.09 9.85
N ASP A 203 6.18 18.56 8.62
CA ASP A 203 5.14 19.33 7.92
C ASP A 203 4.03 18.41 7.43
N VAL A 204 4.40 17.20 7.00
CA VAL A 204 3.53 16.15 6.48
C VAL A 204 3.76 14.87 7.28
N LEU A 205 2.69 14.34 7.86
CA LEU A 205 2.69 13.05 8.55
C LEU A 205 1.92 12.03 7.71
N VAL A 206 2.59 10.97 7.28
CA VAL A 206 1.99 9.85 6.55
C VAL A 206 1.76 8.72 7.54
N ILE A 207 0.51 8.27 7.67
CA ILE A 207 0.09 7.16 8.50
C ILE A 207 -0.31 6.01 7.58
N GLY A 208 0.48 4.94 7.56
CA GLY A 208 0.30 3.81 6.65
C GLY A 208 -1.14 3.28 6.65
N GLU A 209 -1.70 3.04 7.84
CA GLU A 209 -3.10 2.63 7.98
C GLU A 209 -3.68 2.99 9.36
N ILE A 210 -4.94 3.46 9.37
CA ILE A 210 -5.74 3.64 10.59
C ILE A 210 -6.58 2.37 10.80
N ARG A 211 -6.19 1.52 11.77
CA ARG A 211 -6.88 0.24 12.07
C ARG A 211 -7.71 0.27 13.33
N ASP A 212 -7.32 1.09 14.30
CA ASP A 212 -7.86 1.10 15.65
C ASP A 212 -8.17 2.51 16.16
N GLN A 213 -8.83 2.56 17.31
CA GLN A 213 -9.27 3.79 17.95
C GLN A 213 -8.10 4.71 18.37
N GLU A 214 -6.99 4.14 18.86
CA GLU A 214 -5.85 4.94 19.35
C GLU A 214 -5.16 5.64 18.17
N THR A 215 -4.90 4.90 17.07
CA THR A 215 -4.35 5.46 15.84
C THR A 215 -5.25 6.54 15.24
N ALA A 216 -6.58 6.29 15.20
CA ALA A 216 -7.54 7.27 14.70
C ALA A 216 -7.55 8.56 15.53
N ALA A 217 -7.54 8.43 16.87
CA ALA A 217 -7.51 9.59 17.77
C ALA A 217 -6.24 10.43 17.58
N ILE A 218 -5.06 9.79 17.46
CA ILE A 218 -3.78 10.50 17.28
C ILE A 218 -3.70 11.16 15.90
N ALA A 219 -4.17 10.49 14.84
CA ALA A 219 -4.24 11.06 13.49
C ALA A 219 -5.09 12.34 13.46
N VAL A 220 -6.26 12.30 14.08
CA VAL A 220 -7.15 13.45 14.21
C VAL A 220 -6.50 14.56 15.06
N GLN A 221 -5.87 14.21 16.17
CA GLN A 221 -5.17 15.18 17.02
C GLN A 221 -4.01 15.87 16.27
N ALA A 222 -3.23 15.13 15.49
CA ALA A 222 -2.17 15.68 14.66
C ALA A 222 -2.73 16.69 13.64
N ALA A 223 -3.83 16.34 12.96
CA ALA A 223 -4.51 17.22 12.02
C ALA A 223 -5.03 18.51 12.70
N LEU A 224 -5.68 18.39 13.86
CA LEU A 224 -6.16 19.53 14.66
C LEU A 224 -5.01 20.40 15.20
N SER A 225 -3.81 19.83 15.36
CA SER A 225 -2.61 20.55 15.77
C SER A 225 -1.89 21.26 14.61
N GLY A 226 -2.47 21.24 13.40
CA GLY A 226 -1.99 21.98 12.25
C GLY A 226 -1.04 21.22 11.32
N HIS A 227 -0.88 19.89 11.47
CA HIS A 227 -0.15 19.06 10.51
C HIS A 227 -1.01 18.74 9.29
N LEU A 228 -0.39 18.55 8.15
CA LEU A 228 -1.00 17.82 7.02
C LEU A 228 -0.82 16.33 7.30
N VAL A 229 -1.92 15.61 7.50
CA VAL A 229 -1.90 14.17 7.76
C VAL A 229 -2.49 13.44 6.56
N LEU A 230 -1.72 12.53 5.97
CA LEU A 230 -2.15 11.62 4.92
C LEU A 230 -2.26 10.22 5.55
N ALA A 231 -3.41 9.57 5.43
CA ALA A 231 -3.60 8.26 6.04
C ALA A 231 -4.37 7.32 5.12
N THR A 232 -4.12 6.00 5.24
CA THR A 232 -5.01 5.03 4.61
C THR A 232 -6.01 4.44 5.61
N LEU A 233 -7.13 3.98 5.10
CA LEU A 233 -8.17 3.31 5.87
C LEU A 233 -8.96 2.37 4.97
N HIS A 234 -9.45 1.25 5.49
CA HIS A 234 -10.34 0.37 4.74
C HIS A 234 -11.80 0.84 4.83
N ALA A 235 -12.32 1.33 3.70
CA ALA A 235 -13.74 1.69 3.51
C ALA A 235 -14.17 1.37 2.07
N ARG A 236 -15.49 1.34 1.83
CA ARG A 236 -16.08 1.01 0.53
C ARG A 236 -16.45 2.22 -0.33
N SER A 237 -16.29 3.44 0.21
CA SER A 237 -16.54 4.71 -0.47
C SER A 237 -15.83 5.85 0.28
N ALA A 238 -15.74 7.03 -0.34
CA ALA A 238 -15.21 8.22 0.33
C ALA A 238 -16.08 8.61 1.55
N SER A 239 -17.41 8.53 1.44
CA SER A 239 -18.33 8.74 2.56
C SER A 239 -18.20 7.66 3.64
N GLY A 240 -17.92 6.41 3.24
CA GLY A 240 -17.70 5.28 4.16
C GLY A 240 -16.49 5.45 5.07
N VAL A 241 -15.51 6.29 4.68
CA VAL A 241 -14.39 6.67 5.55
C VAL A 241 -14.89 7.35 6.82
N ILE A 242 -15.83 8.28 6.69
CA ILE A 242 -16.40 9.01 7.84
C ILE A 242 -17.09 8.02 8.79
N LYS A 243 -17.93 7.13 8.24
CA LYS A 243 -18.59 6.10 9.05
C LYS A 243 -17.56 5.27 9.80
N ARG A 244 -16.49 4.83 9.13
CA ARG A 244 -15.46 4.01 9.77
C ARG A 244 -14.70 4.76 10.87
N LEU A 245 -14.39 6.04 10.71
CA LEU A 245 -13.77 6.87 11.75
C LEU A 245 -14.69 7.05 12.96
N LEU A 246 -16.00 7.22 12.74
CA LEU A 246 -17.00 7.26 13.82
C LEU A 246 -17.07 5.91 14.56
N ASP A 247 -17.07 4.79 13.84
CA ASP A 247 -17.04 3.43 14.41
C ASP A 247 -15.76 3.19 15.24
N LEU A 248 -14.64 3.85 14.88
CA LEU A 248 -13.40 3.86 15.66
C LEU A 248 -13.41 4.84 16.85
N GLY A 249 -14.56 5.44 17.16
CA GLY A 249 -14.76 6.28 18.34
C GLY A 249 -14.35 7.75 18.18
N VAL A 250 -14.09 8.22 16.97
CA VAL A 250 -13.82 9.63 16.73
C VAL A 250 -15.12 10.43 16.79
N HIS A 251 -15.13 11.54 17.53
CA HIS A 251 -16.32 12.38 17.68
C HIS A 251 -16.61 13.23 16.44
N ASN A 252 -17.90 13.47 16.16
CA ASN A 252 -18.36 14.29 15.03
C ASN A 252 -17.68 15.66 14.97
N SER A 253 -17.60 16.36 16.11
CA SER A 253 -16.97 17.67 16.19
C SER A 253 -15.49 17.66 15.82
N SER A 254 -14.77 16.62 16.23
CA SER A 254 -13.35 16.45 15.87
C SER A 254 -13.19 16.18 14.39
N LEU A 255 -14.03 15.30 13.78
CA LEU A 255 -14.01 15.03 12.36
C LEU A 255 -14.31 16.26 11.51
N THR A 256 -15.32 17.05 11.88
CA THR A 256 -15.68 18.29 11.16
C THR A 256 -14.51 19.27 11.07
N ASN A 257 -13.67 19.33 12.11
CA ASN A 257 -12.55 20.26 12.16
C ASN A 257 -11.23 19.67 11.63
N ALA A 258 -11.08 18.35 11.66
CA ALA A 258 -9.84 17.67 11.24
C ALA A 258 -9.83 17.26 9.77
N LEU A 259 -10.97 16.75 9.24
CA LEU A 259 -11.02 16.22 7.89
C LEU A 259 -10.92 17.33 6.83
N THR A 260 -10.00 17.15 5.90
CA THR A 260 -9.86 18.00 4.71
C THR A 260 -10.46 17.32 3.49
N ALA A 261 -10.28 16.00 3.34
CA ALA A 261 -10.90 15.21 2.27
C ALA A 261 -10.93 13.72 2.62
N CYS A 262 -11.87 13.00 2.03
CA CYS A 262 -11.87 11.55 1.97
C CYS A 262 -11.85 11.10 0.51
N CYS A 263 -11.00 10.13 0.20
CA CYS A 263 -10.86 9.57 -1.13
C CYS A 263 -11.14 8.08 -1.09
N TYR A 264 -11.83 7.55 -2.11
CA TYR A 264 -11.88 6.12 -2.37
C TYR A 264 -11.32 5.85 -3.74
N GLN A 265 -10.49 4.81 -3.89
CA GLN A 265 -9.83 4.52 -5.14
C GLN A 265 -9.79 3.04 -5.51
N ARG A 266 -9.79 2.79 -6.81
CA ARG A 266 -9.53 1.50 -7.45
C ARG A 266 -8.61 1.69 -8.66
N LEU A 267 -7.87 0.64 -8.98
CA LEU A 267 -7.20 0.51 -10.27
C LEU A 267 -8.17 -0.13 -11.27
N ILE A 268 -8.42 0.56 -12.37
CA ILE A 268 -9.37 0.17 -13.41
C ILE A 268 -8.59 -0.19 -14.67
N PRO A 269 -8.79 -1.38 -15.27
CA PRO A 269 -8.19 -1.75 -16.55
C PRO A 269 -8.76 -0.88 -17.67
N THR A 270 -7.87 -0.44 -18.57
CA THR A 270 -8.24 0.37 -19.73
C THR A 270 -8.20 -0.44 -21.01
N THR A 271 -8.82 0.10 -22.08
CA THR A 271 -8.87 -0.53 -23.41
C THR A 271 -7.52 -0.52 -24.13
N THR A 272 -6.61 0.38 -23.74
CA THR A 272 -5.29 0.53 -24.34
C THR A 272 -4.23 -0.14 -23.49
N ASP A 273 -3.49 -1.09 -24.08
CA ASP A 273 -2.25 -1.71 -23.56
C ASP A 273 -2.35 -2.34 -22.16
N GLU A 274 -3.51 -2.86 -21.77
CA GLU A 274 -3.73 -3.48 -20.43
C GLU A 274 -3.26 -2.58 -19.27
N THR A 275 -3.17 -1.27 -19.49
CA THR A 275 -2.74 -0.33 -18.46
C THR A 275 -3.85 -0.11 -17.43
N LEU A 276 -3.43 0.05 -16.17
CA LEU A 276 -4.34 0.38 -15.07
C LEU A 276 -4.35 1.89 -14.84
N LYS A 277 -5.55 2.46 -14.71
CA LYS A 277 -5.71 3.85 -14.27
C LYS A 277 -6.44 3.94 -12.94
N ILE A 278 -6.12 4.93 -12.15
CA ILE A 278 -6.79 5.22 -10.88
C ILE A 278 -8.15 5.85 -11.17
N ALA A 279 -9.23 5.19 -10.75
CA ALA A 279 -10.52 5.84 -10.54
C ALA A 279 -10.57 6.36 -9.11
N LEU A 280 -10.95 7.63 -8.93
CA LEU A 280 -10.95 8.32 -7.65
C LEU A 280 -12.34 8.91 -7.36
N ASP A 281 -12.96 8.46 -6.26
CA ASP A 281 -14.12 9.09 -5.67
C ASP A 281 -13.65 10.05 -4.58
N LEU A 282 -13.96 11.32 -4.69
CA LEU A 282 -13.49 12.38 -3.80
C LEU A 282 -14.65 13.03 -3.07
N LEU A 283 -14.61 13.00 -1.73
CA LEU A 283 -15.48 13.77 -0.86
C LEU A 283 -14.74 15.04 -0.42
N PRO A 284 -15.06 16.21 -1.02
CA PRO A 284 -14.39 17.48 -0.71
C PRO A 284 -14.88 18.10 0.62
N PRO A 285 -14.19 19.12 1.14
CA PRO A 285 -14.45 19.70 2.46
C PRO A 285 -15.88 20.21 2.66
N ASP A 286 -16.49 20.77 1.64
CA ASP A 286 -17.86 21.32 1.67
C ASP A 286 -18.94 20.27 1.89
N LEU A 287 -18.67 19.00 1.55
CA LEU A 287 -19.59 17.89 1.74
C LEU A 287 -19.34 17.09 3.02
N ILE A 288 -18.20 17.29 3.70
CA ILE A 288 -17.81 16.51 4.89
C ILE A 288 -18.83 16.65 6.01
N THR A 289 -19.26 17.88 6.34
CA THR A 289 -20.23 18.12 7.43
C THR A 289 -21.57 17.43 7.16
N ALA A 290 -22.04 17.48 5.92
CA ALA A 290 -23.28 16.77 5.54
C ALA A 290 -23.12 15.26 5.68
N ALA A 291 -21.98 14.71 5.26
CA ALA A 291 -21.68 13.28 5.35
C ALA A 291 -21.48 12.80 6.81
N ILE A 292 -20.95 13.64 7.70
CA ILE A 292 -20.86 13.35 9.15
C ILE A 292 -22.26 13.27 9.77
N ASN A 293 -23.16 14.17 9.41
CA ASN A 293 -24.52 14.21 9.94
C ASN A 293 -25.41 13.07 9.39
N LYS A 294 -25.09 12.57 8.19
CA LYS A 294 -25.79 11.45 7.55
C LYS A 294 -24.78 10.48 6.92
N PRO A 295 -24.10 9.65 7.75
CA PRO A 295 -23.11 8.71 7.23
C PRO A 295 -23.73 7.74 6.24
N SER A 296 -23.07 7.56 5.10
CA SER A 296 -23.50 6.64 4.04
C SER A 296 -22.30 5.88 3.46
N ASN A 297 -22.55 4.96 2.54
CA ASN A 297 -21.55 4.33 1.71
C ASN A 297 -21.70 4.74 0.23
N GLU A 298 -22.35 5.87 -0.01
CA GLU A 298 -22.55 6.37 -1.37
C GLU A 298 -21.24 6.85 -1.99
N LEU A 299 -21.11 6.62 -3.28
CA LEU A 299 -20.03 7.10 -4.13
C LEU A 299 -20.50 8.39 -4.80
N HIS A 300 -19.72 9.48 -4.72
CA HIS A 300 -20.12 10.81 -5.19
C HIS A 300 -19.93 10.98 -6.70
N ASN A 301 -18.69 10.80 -7.16
CA ASN A 301 -18.28 11.09 -8.52
C ASN A 301 -18.04 9.83 -9.35
N TRP A 302 -17.99 8.70 -8.70
CA TRP A 302 -17.55 7.42 -9.22
C TRP A 302 -18.25 7.02 -10.53
N TRP A 303 -19.57 6.92 -10.44
CA TRP A 303 -20.37 6.45 -11.58
C TRP A 303 -20.29 7.39 -12.76
N THR A 304 -20.38 8.69 -12.53
CA THR A 304 -20.31 9.73 -13.57
C THR A 304 -18.95 9.70 -14.29
N ASP A 305 -17.86 9.55 -13.54
CA ASP A 305 -16.51 9.51 -14.09
C ASP A 305 -16.28 8.23 -14.90
N LEU A 306 -16.76 7.06 -14.43
CA LEU A 306 -16.69 5.82 -15.20
C LEU A 306 -17.55 5.84 -16.46
N GLN A 307 -18.77 6.41 -16.43
CA GLN A 307 -19.60 6.57 -17.61
C GLN A 307 -18.95 7.49 -18.66
N ALA A 308 -18.27 8.54 -18.22
CA ALA A 308 -17.52 9.42 -19.12
C ALA A 308 -16.37 8.65 -19.79
N ALA A 309 -15.61 7.87 -19.01
CA ALA A 309 -14.51 7.04 -19.49
C ALA A 309 -14.98 5.92 -20.45
N GLN A 310 -16.17 5.40 -20.27
CA GLN A 310 -16.74 4.41 -21.19
C GLN A 310 -17.15 5.10 -22.52
N LYS A 311 -17.73 6.29 -22.46
CA LYS A 311 -18.14 7.05 -23.65
C LYS A 311 -16.97 7.49 -24.52
N ASP A 312 -15.83 7.83 -23.92
CA ASP A 312 -14.61 8.22 -24.63
C ASP A 312 -13.74 7.02 -25.05
N GLY A 313 -14.18 5.80 -24.72
CA GLY A 313 -13.49 4.56 -25.10
C GLY A 313 -12.30 4.20 -24.22
N THR A 314 -12.07 4.89 -23.09
CA THR A 314 -10.98 4.58 -22.14
C THR A 314 -11.20 3.24 -21.46
N ILE A 315 -12.45 2.88 -21.14
CA ILE A 315 -12.82 1.59 -20.54
C ILE A 315 -13.93 0.91 -21.37
N THR A 316 -14.06 -0.42 -21.22
CA THR A 316 -15.13 -1.17 -21.87
C THR A 316 -16.44 -1.07 -21.12
N GLU A 317 -17.57 -1.43 -21.77
CA GLU A 317 -18.86 -1.57 -21.09
C GLU A 317 -18.81 -2.63 -19.99
N GLN A 318 -18.11 -3.75 -20.22
CA GLN A 318 -17.92 -4.78 -19.20
C GLN A 318 -17.20 -4.21 -17.98
N THR A 319 -16.10 -3.48 -18.17
CA THR A 319 -15.37 -2.80 -17.08
C THR A 319 -16.27 -1.83 -16.32
N LEU A 320 -17.11 -1.04 -17.02
CA LEU A 320 -18.07 -0.14 -16.39
C LEU A 320 -19.03 -0.88 -15.46
N GLN A 321 -19.55 -2.05 -15.87
CA GLN A 321 -20.48 -2.85 -15.05
C GLN A 321 -19.77 -3.53 -13.87
N ASP A 322 -18.58 -4.08 -14.09
CA ASP A 322 -17.80 -4.79 -13.06
C ASP A 322 -17.41 -3.85 -11.91
N TYR A 323 -17.14 -2.58 -12.20
CA TYR A 323 -16.73 -1.57 -11.22
C TYR A 323 -17.84 -0.60 -10.81
N ARG A 324 -19.10 -0.93 -11.11
CA ARG A 324 -20.26 -0.06 -10.84
C ARG A 324 -20.37 0.39 -9.39
N TRP A 325 -20.03 -0.50 -8.47
CA TRP A 325 -20.24 -0.31 -7.03
C TRP A 325 -18.93 -0.01 -6.26
N GLY A 326 -17.85 0.30 -6.96
CA GLY A 326 -16.56 0.59 -6.38
C GLY A 326 -15.64 -0.62 -6.18
#